data_7c939135552bd61ba0d5c5e6f4548229
#
_entry.id   7c939135552bd61ba0d5c5e6f4548229
#
_cell.length_a   1.000
_cell.length_b   1.000
_cell.length_c   1.000
_cell.angle_alpha   90.00
_cell.angle_beta   90.00
_cell.angle_gamma   90.00
#
_symmetry.space_group_name_H-M   'P 1'
#
loop_
_entity.id
_entity.type
_entity.pdbx_description
1 polymer ?
#
loop_
_entity_poly.entity_id
_entity_poly.type
_entity_poly.pdbx_seq_one_letter_code
_entity_poly.pdbx_strand_id
1 'polypeptide(L)'
;MMNPMTSPSPQSLSARDLHEWLSSGSALQLVDVREHSELEIAPFPGQVEHLPLSESNLWLSDLPARLTTSKPIVVICHAGIRSRNFGCWLLAQGPDYDVWNLEGGIHAWSVEVDPSVPRY
;
A
#
# COMPACT_ATOMS: atom_id res chain seq x y z
N MET A 1 25.51 13.20 8.58
CA MET A 1 24.46 13.90 9.34
C MET A 1 23.17 13.92 8.53
N MET A 2 22.09 13.55 9.16
CA MET A 2 20.79 13.53 8.49
C MET A 2 20.28 14.95 8.25
N ASN A 3 19.80 15.22 7.04
CA ASN A 3 19.17 16.51 6.72
C ASN A 3 17.81 16.57 7.40
N PRO A 4 17.57 17.53 8.34
CA PRO A 4 16.30 17.62 9.04
C PRO A 4 15.11 18.02 8.12
N MET A 5 15.40 18.50 6.92
CA MET A 5 14.38 18.83 5.92
C MET A 5 13.90 17.61 5.14
N THR A 6 14.59 16.48 5.28
CA THR A 6 14.26 15.26 4.55
C THR A 6 13.52 14.30 5.46
N SER A 7 12.26 14.03 5.15
CA SER A 7 11.46 13.01 5.83
C SER A 7 11.50 11.71 5.05
N PRO A 8 11.47 10.55 5.74
CA PRO A 8 11.35 9.27 5.05
C PRO A 8 10.08 9.21 4.22
N SER A 9 10.17 8.65 3.05
CA SER A 9 9.02 8.44 2.17
C SER A 9 9.11 7.06 1.52
N PRO A 10 7.96 6.46 1.16
CA PRO A 10 7.96 5.16 0.51
C PRO A 10 8.61 5.26 -0.87
N GLN A 11 9.19 4.14 -1.31
CA GLN A 11 9.66 4.01 -2.68
C GLN A 11 8.45 3.86 -3.61
N SER A 12 8.62 4.22 -4.87
CA SER A 12 7.56 4.12 -5.86
C SER A 12 7.61 2.77 -6.56
N LEU A 13 6.45 2.16 -6.76
CA LEU A 13 6.30 0.91 -7.48
C LEU A 13 5.18 1.05 -8.50
N SER A 14 5.46 0.76 -9.76
CA SER A 14 4.43 0.79 -10.80
C SER A 14 3.50 -0.42 -10.69
N ALA A 15 2.31 -0.30 -11.28
CA ALA A 15 1.37 -1.43 -11.34
C ALA A 15 1.99 -2.64 -12.06
N ARG A 16 2.72 -2.39 -13.13
CA ARG A 16 3.38 -3.47 -13.88
C ARG A 16 4.46 -4.16 -13.06
N ASP A 17 5.26 -3.41 -12.34
CA ASP A 17 6.29 -3.98 -11.48
C ASP A 17 5.68 -4.78 -10.33
N LEU A 18 4.59 -4.30 -9.74
CA LEU A 18 3.87 -5.08 -8.73
C LEU A 18 3.37 -6.39 -9.33
N HIS A 19 2.82 -6.33 -10.54
CA HIS A 19 2.36 -7.54 -11.23
C HIS A 19 3.51 -8.54 -11.42
N GLU A 20 4.69 -8.08 -11.81
CA GLU A 20 5.87 -8.93 -11.93
C GLU A 20 6.28 -9.54 -10.59
N TRP A 21 6.28 -8.74 -9.53
CA TRP A 21 6.62 -9.25 -8.19
C TRP A 21 5.65 -10.35 -7.75
N LEU A 22 4.36 -10.13 -7.96
CA LEU A 22 3.35 -11.13 -7.62
C LEU A 22 3.48 -12.38 -8.48
N SER A 23 3.74 -12.22 -9.77
CA SER A 23 3.89 -13.33 -10.70
C SER A 23 5.13 -14.17 -10.43
N SER A 24 6.19 -13.57 -9.92
CA SER A 24 7.42 -14.27 -9.55
C SER A 24 7.36 -14.97 -8.20
N GLY A 25 6.25 -14.82 -7.49
CA GLY A 25 6.07 -15.44 -6.16
C GLY A 25 6.79 -14.71 -5.04
N SER A 26 7.13 -13.44 -5.22
CA SER A 26 7.75 -12.63 -4.16
C SER A 26 6.85 -12.55 -2.94
N ALA A 27 7.45 -12.70 -1.75
CA ALA A 27 6.71 -12.58 -0.50
C ALA A 27 6.51 -11.10 -0.18
N LEU A 28 5.28 -10.64 -0.28
CA LEU A 28 4.90 -9.25 -0.08
C LEU A 28 3.81 -9.12 0.97
N GLN A 29 3.72 -7.94 1.56
CA GLN A 29 2.62 -7.55 2.43
C GLN A 29 1.85 -6.46 1.69
N LEU A 30 0.67 -6.79 1.16
CA LEU A 30 -0.17 -5.81 0.47
C LEU A 30 -1.11 -5.16 1.49
N VAL A 31 -1.08 -3.84 1.57
CA VAL A 31 -1.90 -3.06 2.50
C VAL A 31 -2.81 -2.15 1.71
N ASP A 32 -4.12 -2.29 1.87
CA ASP A 32 -5.10 -1.44 1.21
C ASP A 32 -5.68 -0.48 2.25
N VAL A 33 -5.50 0.80 2.04
CA VAL A 33 -5.93 1.83 3.00
C VAL A 33 -7.24 2.51 2.59
N ARG A 34 -7.91 1.98 1.56
CA ARG A 34 -9.19 2.51 1.08
C ARG A 34 -10.32 2.19 2.05
N GLU A 35 -11.44 2.87 1.87
CA GLU A 35 -12.64 2.63 2.67
C GLU A 35 -13.37 1.36 2.23
N HIS A 36 -14.20 0.80 3.11
CA HIS A 36 -14.96 -0.42 2.82
C HIS A 36 -15.78 -0.30 1.55
N SER A 37 -16.42 0.86 1.33
CA SER A 37 -17.23 1.10 0.14
C SER A 37 -16.42 1.01 -1.16
N GLU A 38 -15.16 1.43 -1.11
CA GLU A 38 -14.27 1.35 -2.28
C GLU A 38 -13.90 -0.11 -2.60
N LEU A 39 -13.65 -0.91 -1.57
CA LEU A 39 -13.37 -2.33 -1.76
C LEU A 39 -14.57 -3.09 -2.31
N GLU A 40 -15.78 -2.68 -1.94
CA GLU A 40 -16.99 -3.28 -2.51
C GLU A 40 -17.10 -3.00 -4.00
N ILE A 41 -16.71 -1.81 -4.44
CA ILE A 41 -16.76 -1.43 -5.86
C ILE A 41 -15.65 -2.12 -6.65
N ALA A 42 -14.42 -2.07 -6.14
CA ALA A 42 -13.24 -2.52 -6.88
C ALA A 42 -12.22 -3.18 -5.93
N PRO A 43 -12.47 -4.42 -5.49
CA PRO A 43 -11.51 -5.11 -4.64
C PRO A 43 -10.22 -5.39 -5.41
N PHE A 44 -9.09 -5.38 -4.70
CA PHE A 44 -7.83 -5.81 -5.29
C PHE A 44 -7.88 -7.34 -5.48
N PRO A 45 -7.47 -7.86 -6.64
CA PRO A 45 -7.53 -9.30 -6.90
C PRO A 45 -6.39 -10.05 -6.20
N GLY A 46 -6.56 -10.32 -4.93
CA GLY A 46 -5.58 -10.99 -4.10
C GLY A 46 -5.81 -10.67 -2.63
N GLN A 47 -5.00 -11.27 -1.76
CA GLN A 47 -5.11 -11.01 -0.34
C GLN A 47 -4.44 -9.68 0.02
N VAL A 48 -5.16 -8.85 0.76
CA VAL A 48 -4.64 -7.61 1.29
C VAL A 48 -4.94 -7.52 2.78
N GLU A 49 -4.06 -6.83 3.50
CA GLU A 49 -4.34 -6.37 4.85
C GLU A 49 -5.14 -5.08 4.68
N HIS A 50 -6.39 -5.08 5.09
CA HIS A 50 -7.25 -3.91 4.93
C HIS A 50 -7.17 -3.03 6.17
N LEU A 51 -6.62 -1.82 5.98
CA LEU A 51 -6.44 -0.84 7.04
C LEU A 51 -7.10 0.48 6.63
N PRO A 52 -8.46 0.54 6.66
CA PRO A 52 -9.14 1.76 6.23
C PRO A 52 -8.77 2.93 7.12
N LEU A 53 -8.34 4.03 6.52
CA LEU A 53 -7.79 5.17 7.26
C LEU A 53 -8.82 5.78 8.21
N SER A 54 -10.11 5.80 7.86
CA SER A 54 -11.16 6.33 8.72
C SER A 54 -11.37 5.49 9.99
N GLU A 55 -10.85 4.26 10.01
CA GLU A 55 -10.99 3.34 11.14
C GLU A 55 -9.65 3.07 11.83
N SER A 56 -8.73 4.00 11.75
CA SER A 56 -7.39 3.82 12.33
C SER A 56 -7.43 3.48 13.82
N ASN A 57 -8.43 3.97 14.55
CA ASN A 57 -8.61 3.65 15.95
C ASN A 57 -8.84 2.14 16.20
N LEU A 58 -9.26 1.38 15.19
CA LEU A 58 -9.51 -0.05 15.31
C LEU A 58 -8.27 -0.90 15.07
N TRP A 59 -7.34 -0.43 14.21
CA TRP A 59 -6.19 -1.25 13.83
C TRP A 59 -4.83 -0.70 14.28
N LEU A 60 -4.77 0.55 14.74
CA LEU A 60 -3.51 1.22 15.01
C LEU A 60 -2.66 0.50 16.06
N SER A 61 -3.28 0.05 17.15
CA SER A 61 -2.57 -0.64 18.23
C SER A 61 -2.09 -2.03 17.82
N ASP A 62 -2.72 -2.65 16.82
CA ASP A 62 -2.38 -3.98 16.33
C ASP A 62 -1.35 -3.97 15.20
N LEU A 63 -0.97 -2.78 14.73
CA LEU A 63 -0.16 -2.66 13.54
C LEU A 63 1.18 -3.40 13.62
N PRO A 64 1.93 -3.35 14.75
CA PRO A 64 3.17 -4.11 14.85
C PRO A 64 3.00 -5.61 14.74
N ALA A 65 1.80 -6.13 15.07
CA ALA A 65 1.50 -7.56 14.94
C ALA A 65 1.04 -7.92 13.52
N ARG A 66 0.58 -6.95 12.74
CA ARG A 66 0.06 -7.16 11.39
C ARG A 66 1.10 -7.02 10.30
N LEU A 67 2.10 -6.18 10.52
CA LEU A 67 3.14 -5.88 9.53
C LEU A 67 4.51 -6.23 10.08
N THR A 68 5.36 -6.79 9.22
CA THR A 68 6.73 -7.16 9.58
C THR A 68 7.74 -6.32 8.81
N THR A 69 8.91 -6.14 9.39
CA THR A 69 10.05 -5.47 8.73
C THR A 69 10.81 -6.39 7.79
N SER A 70 10.49 -7.68 7.76
CA SER A 70 11.24 -8.68 6.98
C SER A 70 10.77 -8.84 5.54
N LYS A 71 9.66 -8.20 5.17
CA LYS A 71 9.08 -8.31 3.82
C LYS A 71 8.66 -6.94 3.32
N PRO A 72 8.79 -6.67 2.01
CA PRO A 72 8.27 -5.42 1.45
C PRO A 72 6.79 -5.23 1.72
N ILE A 73 6.42 -4.01 2.06
CA ILE A 73 5.03 -3.59 2.24
C ILE A 73 4.66 -2.74 1.03
N VAL A 74 3.63 -3.13 0.31
CA VAL A 74 3.11 -2.33 -0.80
C VAL A 74 1.77 -1.75 -0.40
N VAL A 75 1.65 -0.44 -0.39
CA VAL A 75 0.45 0.27 0.06
C VAL A 75 -0.37 0.70 -1.14
N ILE A 76 -1.67 0.42 -1.07
CA ILE A 76 -2.62 0.62 -2.17
C ILE A 76 -3.72 1.57 -1.72
N CYS A 77 -4.05 2.54 -2.59
CA CYS A 77 -5.28 3.33 -2.48
C CYS A 77 -5.88 3.53 -3.86
N HIS A 78 -6.78 4.51 -4.03
CA HIS A 78 -7.42 4.74 -5.32
C HIS A 78 -6.42 5.23 -6.39
N ALA A 79 -5.70 6.32 -6.09
CA ALA A 79 -4.82 6.98 -7.06
C ALA A 79 -3.37 7.14 -6.60
N GLY A 80 -3.01 6.64 -5.43
CA GLY A 80 -1.64 6.67 -4.94
C GLY A 80 -1.32 7.76 -3.93
N ILE A 81 -2.27 8.60 -3.55
CA ILE A 81 -2.03 9.75 -2.64
C ILE A 81 -2.17 9.35 -1.18
N ARG A 82 -3.30 8.76 -0.79
CA ARG A 82 -3.52 8.29 0.59
C ARG A 82 -2.50 7.23 0.99
N SER A 83 -2.18 6.34 0.06
CA SER A 83 -1.21 5.27 0.30
C SER A 83 0.20 5.83 0.51
N ARG A 84 0.59 6.84 -0.25
CA ARG A 84 1.87 7.50 -0.05
C ARG A 84 1.94 8.17 1.32
N ASN A 85 0.89 8.88 1.72
CA ASN A 85 0.84 9.54 3.02
C ASN A 85 0.88 8.53 4.17
N PHE A 86 0.15 7.44 4.04
CA PHE A 86 0.22 6.34 5.01
C PHE A 86 1.64 5.78 5.11
N GLY A 87 2.29 5.56 3.96
CA GLY A 87 3.66 5.05 3.93
C GLY A 87 4.66 5.97 4.60
N CYS A 88 4.52 7.28 4.42
CA CYS A 88 5.34 8.26 5.11
C CYS A 88 5.15 8.19 6.63
N TRP A 89 3.89 8.10 7.07
CA TRP A 89 3.57 7.95 8.47
C TRP A 89 4.15 6.65 9.05
N LEU A 90 3.99 5.54 8.33
CA LEU A 90 4.48 4.24 8.78
C LEU A 90 6.01 4.25 8.97
N LEU A 91 6.74 4.83 8.03
CA LEU A 91 8.20 4.95 8.12
C LEU A 91 8.63 5.85 9.27
N ALA A 92 7.84 6.85 9.63
CA ALA A 92 8.11 7.69 10.78
C ALA A 92 7.92 6.92 12.10
N GLN A 93 7.01 5.93 12.12
CA GLN A 93 6.81 5.08 13.29
C GLN A 93 7.85 3.97 13.38
N GLY A 94 8.27 3.41 12.23
CA GLY A 94 9.23 2.31 12.17
C GLY A 94 10.12 2.44 10.94
N PRO A 95 11.31 3.06 11.08
CA PRO A 95 12.19 3.30 9.92
C PRO A 95 12.76 2.02 9.29
N ASP A 96 12.60 0.88 9.95
CA ASP A 96 13.07 -0.40 9.42
C ASP A 96 12.06 -1.07 8.49
N TYR A 97 10.83 -0.55 8.38
CA TYR A 97 9.87 -1.05 7.40
C TYR A 97 10.35 -0.74 5.97
N ASP A 98 10.15 -1.70 5.08
CA ASP A 98 10.44 -1.56 3.64
C ASP A 98 9.12 -1.23 2.93
N VAL A 99 8.88 0.06 2.68
CA VAL A 99 7.58 0.54 2.25
C VAL A 99 7.62 1.06 0.82
N TRP A 100 6.68 0.56 0.03
CA TRP A 100 6.49 0.91 -1.37
C TRP A 100 5.08 1.44 -1.58
N ASN A 101 4.95 2.49 -2.36
CA ASN A 101 3.66 3.04 -2.77
C ASN A 101 3.31 2.53 -4.16
N LEU A 102 2.12 1.96 -4.33
CA LEU A 102 1.61 1.63 -5.66
C LEU A 102 1.25 2.93 -6.37
N GLU A 103 2.12 3.37 -7.27
CA GLU A 103 1.92 4.60 -8.02
C GLU A 103 0.68 4.49 -8.91
N GLY A 104 -0.17 5.50 -8.83
CA GLY A 104 -1.44 5.49 -9.55
C GLY A 104 -2.52 4.61 -8.92
N GLY A 105 -2.19 3.85 -7.87
CA GLY A 105 -3.15 3.08 -7.08
C GLY A 105 -3.88 2.01 -7.85
N ILE A 106 -5.07 1.63 -7.34
CA ILE A 106 -5.92 0.62 -7.99
C ILE A 106 -6.36 1.08 -9.38
N HIS A 107 -6.44 2.39 -9.61
CA HIS A 107 -6.77 2.91 -10.93
C HIS A 107 -5.72 2.50 -11.96
N ALA A 108 -4.44 2.72 -11.66
CA ALA A 108 -3.35 2.31 -12.56
C ALA A 108 -3.33 0.79 -12.74
N TRP A 109 -3.59 0.03 -11.68
CA TRP A 109 -3.70 -1.42 -11.78
C TRP A 109 -4.77 -1.85 -12.77
N SER A 110 -5.95 -1.21 -12.69
CA SER A 110 -7.04 -1.48 -13.63
C SER A 110 -6.67 -1.15 -15.07
N VAL A 111 -6.01 -0.01 -15.27
CA VAL A 111 -5.65 0.44 -16.63
C VAL A 111 -4.54 -0.41 -17.23
N GLU A 112 -3.52 -0.75 -16.46
CA GLU A 112 -2.27 -1.30 -16.99
C GLU A 112 -2.15 -2.80 -16.84
N VAL A 113 -2.82 -3.41 -15.87
CA VAL A 113 -2.64 -4.83 -15.54
C VAL A 113 -3.93 -5.62 -15.68
N ASP A 114 -4.98 -5.22 -14.98
CA ASP A 114 -6.20 -6.02 -14.88
C ASP A 114 -7.45 -5.18 -15.15
N PRO A 115 -7.87 -5.09 -16.42
CA PRO A 115 -9.05 -4.28 -16.77
C PRO A 115 -10.37 -4.82 -16.22
N SER A 116 -10.38 -6.02 -15.63
CA SER A 116 -11.58 -6.54 -14.96
C SER A 116 -11.84 -5.84 -13.62
N VAL A 117 -10.84 -5.17 -13.05
CA VAL A 117 -11.04 -4.36 -11.84
C VAL A 117 -11.78 -3.08 -12.23
N PRO A 118 -12.97 -2.83 -11.64
CA PRO A 118 -13.74 -1.65 -12.00
C PRO A 118 -12.99 -0.35 -11.70
N ARG A 119 -13.20 0.64 -12.56
CA ARG A 119 -12.71 2.01 -12.34
C ARG A 119 -13.83 2.84 -11.71
N TYR A 120 -13.42 3.69 -10.75
CA TYR A 120 -14.42 4.48 -10.02
C TYR A 120 -13.90 5.87 -9.68
#